data_990145176f8c3637405467bbea5c9563
#
_entry.id   990145176f8c3637405467bbea5c9563
#
_cell.length_a   1.000
_cell.length_b   1.000
_cell.length_c   1.000
_cell.angle_alpha   90.00
_cell.angle_beta   90.00
_cell.angle_gamma   90.00
#
_symmetry.space_group_name_H-M   'P 1'
#
loop_
_entity.id
_entity.type
_entity.pdbx_description
1 polymer ?
#
loop_
_entity_poly.entity_id
_entity_poly.type
_entity_poly.pdbx_seq_one_letter_code
_entity_poly.pdbx_strand_id
1 'polypeptide(L)'
;MSLFDLKDKVAIVTGSSRGIGRSIAHQLAKAGAKVVVSSRKLDACEKVVEEIRAAGGQAMAIAASISSKEQLQAMVAQTRAAWGPIDILVC
;
A
#
# COMPACT_ATOMS: atom_id res chain seq x y z
N MET A 1 9.02 -22.17 2.96
CA MET A 1 9.06 -21.11 3.98
C MET A 1 9.67 -19.85 3.39
N SER A 2 9.04 -18.72 3.58
CA SER A 2 9.58 -17.45 3.08
C SER A 2 10.61 -16.92 4.06
N LEU A 3 11.71 -16.35 3.54
CA LEU A 3 12.70 -15.65 4.37
C LEU A 3 12.08 -14.38 4.98
N PHE A 4 11.05 -13.84 4.33
CA PHE A 4 10.38 -12.63 4.75
C PHE A 4 8.89 -12.95 4.89
N ASP A 5 8.46 -13.19 6.11
CA ASP A 5 7.05 -13.38 6.41
C ASP A 5 6.55 -12.08 7.04
N LEU A 6 5.72 -11.36 6.28
CA LEU A 6 5.11 -10.10 6.71
C LEU A 6 3.63 -10.26 6.98
N LYS A 7 3.19 -11.48 7.29
CA LYS A 7 1.80 -11.76 7.56
C LYS A 7 1.21 -10.77 8.56
N ASP A 8 0.09 -10.16 8.18
CA ASP A 8 -0.66 -9.19 8.98
C ASP A 8 0.07 -7.87 9.26
N LYS A 9 1.25 -7.66 8.69
CA LYS A 9 1.89 -6.35 8.76
C LYS A 9 1.16 -5.37 7.84
N VAL A 10 1.09 -4.11 8.26
CA VAL A 10 0.43 -3.05 7.48
C VAL A 10 1.49 -2.15 6.86
N ALA A 11 1.44 -2.02 5.55
CA ALA A 11 2.41 -1.23 4.79
C ALA A 11 1.73 -0.14 3.98
N ILE A 12 2.33 1.05 3.96
CA ILE A 12 1.94 2.12 3.04
C ILE A 12 3.10 2.33 2.08
N VAL A 13 2.82 2.30 0.78
CA VAL A 13 3.82 2.54 -0.26
C VAL A 13 3.35 3.74 -1.09
N THR A 14 4.04 4.86 -0.97
CA THR A 14 3.74 6.05 -1.77
C THR A 14 4.36 5.91 -3.16
N GLY A 15 3.76 6.57 -4.16
CA GLY A 15 4.24 6.46 -5.53
C GLY A 15 4.14 5.05 -6.10
N SER A 16 3.17 4.25 -5.62
CA SER A 16 3.13 2.82 -5.93
C SER A 16 2.22 2.45 -7.09
N SER A 17 1.72 3.44 -7.85
CA SER A 17 0.90 3.15 -9.02
C SER A 17 1.71 2.69 -10.24
N ARG A 18 3.02 2.82 -10.20
CA ARG A 18 3.90 2.40 -11.31
C ARG A 18 5.34 2.24 -10.84
N GLY A 19 6.19 1.66 -11.72
CA GLY A 19 7.63 1.58 -11.54
C GLY A 19 8.06 0.82 -10.30
N ILE A 20 9.08 1.32 -9.63
CA ILE A 20 9.67 0.68 -8.45
C ILE A 20 8.66 0.58 -7.32
N GLY A 21 7.87 1.63 -7.09
CA GLY A 21 6.86 1.63 -6.04
C GLY A 21 5.81 0.54 -6.25
N ARG A 22 5.35 0.35 -7.47
CA ARG A 22 4.42 -0.74 -7.81
C ARG A 22 5.04 -2.10 -7.53
N SER A 23 6.30 -2.29 -7.92
CA SER A 23 7.03 -3.53 -7.68
C SER A 23 7.15 -3.81 -6.17
N ILE A 24 7.49 -2.80 -5.38
CA ILE A 24 7.59 -2.93 -3.92
C ILE A 24 6.24 -3.32 -3.33
N ALA A 25 5.16 -2.68 -3.76
CA ALA A 25 3.81 -3.00 -3.28
C ALA A 25 3.46 -4.48 -3.55
N HIS A 26 3.75 -4.97 -4.75
CA HIS A 26 3.54 -6.37 -5.09
C HIS A 26 4.37 -7.32 -4.23
N GLN A 27 5.64 -7.00 -4.00
CA GLN A 27 6.53 -7.83 -3.18
C GLN A 27 6.08 -7.89 -1.72
N LEU A 28 5.69 -6.76 -1.15
CA LEU A 28 5.19 -6.72 0.22
C LEU A 28 3.90 -7.52 0.37
N ALA A 29 2.98 -7.37 -0.58
CA ALA A 29 1.72 -8.14 -0.57
C ALA A 29 1.99 -9.64 -0.71
N LYS A 30 2.93 -10.02 -1.56
CA LYS A 30 3.31 -11.41 -1.74
C LYS A 30 3.89 -12.01 -0.46
N ALA A 31 4.57 -11.20 0.34
CA ALA A 31 5.11 -11.62 1.63
C ALA A 31 4.05 -11.66 2.75
N GLY A 32 2.81 -11.29 2.46
CA GLY A 32 1.68 -11.37 3.40
C GLY A 32 1.23 -10.06 4.00
N ALA A 33 1.87 -8.94 3.67
CA ALA A 33 1.49 -7.63 4.19
C ALA A 33 0.16 -7.16 3.60
N LYS A 34 -0.56 -6.35 4.37
CA LYS A 34 -1.69 -5.56 3.89
C LYS A 34 -1.13 -4.26 3.36
N VAL A 35 -1.35 -3.95 2.10
CA VAL A 35 -0.65 -2.86 1.43
C VAL A 35 -1.60 -1.75 1.01
N VAL A 36 -1.28 -0.52 1.43
CA VAL A 36 -1.91 0.68 0.88
C VAL A 36 -1.12 1.09 -0.35
N VAL A 37 -1.77 1.08 -1.49
CA VAL A 37 -1.23 1.57 -2.76
C VAL A 37 -1.63 3.03 -2.88
N SER A 38 -0.67 3.92 -2.91
CA SER A 38 -0.94 5.36 -2.93
C SER A 38 -0.16 6.09 -4.02
N SER A 39 -0.86 7.00 -4.67
CA SER A 39 -0.29 7.99 -5.58
C SER A 39 -1.33 9.10 -5.73
N ARG A 40 -1.04 10.09 -6.58
CA ARG A 40 -2.00 11.16 -6.84
C ARG A 40 -3.18 10.70 -7.71
N LYS A 41 -3.06 9.56 -8.39
CA LYS A 41 -4.08 9.05 -9.33
C LYS A 41 -4.75 7.83 -8.75
N LEU A 42 -5.98 7.99 -8.27
CA LEU A 42 -6.72 6.90 -7.64
C LEU A 42 -6.96 5.73 -8.60
N ASP A 43 -7.34 6.01 -9.85
CA ASP A 43 -7.60 4.96 -10.84
C ASP A 43 -6.36 4.09 -11.11
N ALA A 44 -5.17 4.70 -11.17
CA ALA A 44 -3.93 3.96 -11.33
C ALA A 44 -3.62 3.11 -10.09
N CYS A 45 -3.91 3.63 -8.89
CA CYS A 45 -3.76 2.86 -7.65
C CYS A 45 -4.72 1.67 -7.63
N GLU A 46 -5.95 1.86 -8.06
CA GLU A 46 -6.96 0.80 -8.08
C GLU A 46 -6.57 -0.35 -9.00
N LYS A 47 -5.90 -0.07 -10.12
CA LYS A 47 -5.38 -1.11 -11.01
C LYS A 47 -4.35 -1.99 -10.29
N VAL A 48 -3.45 -1.38 -9.54
CA VAL A 48 -2.43 -2.13 -8.78
C VAL A 48 -3.10 -2.95 -7.68
N VAL A 49 -4.08 -2.39 -7.00
CA VAL A 49 -4.86 -3.11 -5.98
C VAL A 49 -5.54 -4.34 -6.58
N GLU A 50 -6.14 -4.21 -7.76
CA GLU A 50 -6.75 -5.35 -8.44
C GLU A 50 -5.73 -6.43 -8.77
N GLU A 51 -4.54 -6.05 -9.23
CA GLU A 51 -3.45 -6.99 -9.50
C GLU A 51 -3.05 -7.76 -8.25
N ILE A 52 -2.90 -7.05 -7.14
CA ILE A 52 -2.52 -7.66 -5.86
C ILE A 52 -3.59 -8.61 -5.37
N ARG A 53 -4.85 -8.20 -5.44
CA ARG A 53 -5.98 -9.05 -5.01
C ARG A 53 -6.11 -10.27 -5.89
N ALA A 54 -5.91 -10.13 -7.19
CA ALA A 54 -5.96 -11.26 -8.13
C ALA A 54 -4.87 -12.29 -7.82
N ALA A 55 -3.75 -11.85 -7.26
CA ALA A 55 -2.66 -12.73 -6.83
C ALA A 55 -2.85 -13.28 -5.41
N GLY A 56 -3.99 -13.01 -4.77
CA GLY A 56 -4.31 -13.51 -3.43
C GLY A 56 -3.88 -12.60 -2.29
N GLY A 57 -3.35 -11.41 -2.58
CA GLY A 57 -2.92 -10.46 -1.56
C GLY A 57 -4.03 -9.54 -1.07
N GLN A 58 -3.69 -8.71 -0.11
CA GLN A 58 -4.59 -7.69 0.45
C GLN A 58 -4.04 -6.30 0.17
N ALA A 59 -4.88 -5.46 -0.41
CA ALA A 59 -4.49 -4.10 -0.73
C ALA A 59 -5.71 -3.18 -0.76
N MET A 60 -5.47 -1.90 -0.54
CA MET A 60 -6.47 -0.87 -0.78
C MET A 60 -5.79 0.36 -1.39
N ALA A 61 -6.56 1.15 -2.14
CA ALA A 61 -6.07 2.33 -2.82
C ALA A 61 -6.47 3.58 -2.06
N ILE A 62 -5.51 4.47 -1.83
CA ILE A 62 -5.76 5.78 -1.25
C ILE A 62 -5.00 6.81 -2.06
N ALA A 63 -5.72 7.74 -2.70
CA ALA A 63 -5.08 8.82 -3.43
C ALA A 63 -4.56 9.88 -2.45
N ALA A 64 -3.29 10.23 -2.59
CA ALA A 64 -2.69 11.28 -1.78
C ALA A 64 -1.48 11.87 -2.49
N SER A 65 -1.27 13.18 -2.32
CA SER A 65 -0.07 13.85 -2.77
C SER A 65 0.95 13.86 -1.63
N ILE A 66 2.19 13.43 -1.91
CA ILE A 66 3.27 13.45 -0.91
C ILE A 66 3.67 14.86 -0.51
N SER A 67 3.29 15.86 -1.29
CA SER A 67 3.54 17.28 -0.96
C SER A 67 2.46 17.87 -0.06
N SER A 68 1.38 17.15 0.21
CA SER A 68 0.30 17.60 1.09
C SER A 68 0.34 16.87 2.43
N LYS A 69 0.75 17.59 3.46
CA LYS A 69 0.77 17.05 4.83
C LYS A 69 -0.60 16.57 5.27
N GLU A 70 -1.65 17.32 4.94
CA GLU A 70 -3.02 16.98 5.29
C GLU A 70 -3.48 15.68 4.66
N GLN A 71 -3.15 15.49 3.36
CA GLN A 71 -3.51 14.26 2.66
C GLN A 71 -2.73 13.06 3.21
N LEU A 72 -1.46 13.24 3.54
CA LEU A 72 -0.66 12.18 4.15
C LEU A 72 -1.22 11.78 5.52
N GLN A 73 -1.60 12.76 6.33
CA GLN A 73 -2.20 12.50 7.64
C GLN A 73 -3.54 11.78 7.50
N ALA A 74 -4.37 12.18 6.53
CA ALA A 74 -5.64 11.52 6.26
C ALA A 74 -5.44 10.06 5.83
N MET A 75 -4.44 9.80 4.99
CA MET A 75 -4.10 8.45 4.56
C MET A 75 -3.69 7.58 5.73
N VAL A 76 -2.84 8.10 6.61
CA VAL A 76 -2.41 7.37 7.82
C VAL A 76 -3.62 7.06 8.71
N ALA A 77 -4.48 8.05 8.95
CA ALA A 77 -5.66 7.87 9.78
C ALA A 77 -6.61 6.83 9.18
N GLN A 78 -6.85 6.89 7.89
CA GLN A 78 -7.71 5.94 7.18
C GLN A 78 -7.14 4.51 7.24
N THR A 79 -5.84 4.37 7.06
CA THR A 79 -5.17 3.09 7.12
C THR A 79 -5.28 2.48 8.53
N ARG A 80 -5.04 3.29 9.55
CA ARG A 80 -5.13 2.83 10.95
C ARG A 80 -6.54 2.43 11.31
N ALA A 81 -7.55 3.15 10.82
CA ALA A 81 -8.94 2.82 11.06
C ALA A 81 -9.33 1.49 10.40
N ALA A 82 -8.78 1.19 9.23
CA ALA A 82 -9.10 -0.03 8.50
C ALA A 82 -8.31 -1.25 8.98
N TRP A 83 -7.00 -1.08 9.25
CA TRP A 83 -6.11 -2.21 9.49
C TRP A 83 -5.28 -2.12 10.77
N GLY A 84 -5.38 -1.04 11.53
CA GLY A 84 -4.61 -0.86 12.75
C GLY A 84 -3.24 -0.20 12.52
N PRO A 85 -2.29 -0.41 13.44
CA PRO A 85 -1.00 0.27 13.39
C PRO A 85 -0.23 0.00 12.10
N ILE A 86 0.47 1.02 11.61
CA ILE A 86 1.29 0.92 10.40
C ILE A 86 2.68 0.43 10.80
N ASP A 87 3.13 -0.65 10.16
CA ASP A 87 4.42 -1.26 10.45
C ASP A 87 5.50 -0.82 9.48
N ILE A 88 5.12 -0.55 8.23
CA ILE A 88 6.06 -0.26 7.14
C ILE A 88 5.60 0.96 6.38
N LEU A 89 6.49 1.90 6.17
CA LEU A 89 6.23 3.08 5.34
C LEU A 89 7.35 3.21 4.31
N VAL A 90 6.99 3.15 3.04
CA VAL A 90 7.93 3.29 1.91
C VAL A 90 7.58 4.57 1.15
N CYS A 91 8.53 5.46 1.04
CA CYS A 91 8.38 6.73 0.30
C CYS A 91 9.24 6.78 -0.94
#